data_6cb397d8a8af75bb1c72271d1b325806
#
_entry.id   6cb397d8a8af75bb1c72271d1b325806
#
_cell.length_a   1.000
_cell.length_b   1.000
_cell.length_c   1.000
_cell.angle_alpha   90.00
_cell.angle_beta   90.00
_cell.angle_gamma   90.00
#
_symmetry.space_group_name_H-M   'P 1'
#
loop_
_entity.id
_entity.type
_entity.pdbx_description
1 polymer ?
#
loop_
_entity_poly.entity_id
_entity_poly.type
_entity_poly.pdbx_seq_one_letter_code
_entity_poly.pdbx_strand_id
1 'polypeptide(L)' 'MHGRFDLCILPKQIFQTALILECKHSKSVKDLIKDFREGAQQIIDYKYEEEIINEGYLHVKGYGISFYMKYCYIVKVQA' A
#
# COMPACT_ATOMS: atom_id res chain seq x y z
N MET A 1 -0.69 -12.39 -8.59
CA MET A 1 -0.13 -13.21 -7.53
C MET A 1 -0.56 -12.70 -6.17
N HIS A 2 -1.12 -13.57 -5.38
CA HIS A 2 -1.63 -13.18 -4.08
C HIS A 2 -0.51 -13.06 -3.06
N GLY A 3 -0.70 -12.17 -2.09
CA GLY A 3 0.29 -11.96 -1.04
C GLY A 3 1.47 -11.11 -1.45
N ARG A 4 1.34 -10.34 -2.51
CA ARG A 4 2.41 -9.45 -2.96
C ARG A 4 1.91 -8.02 -3.02
N PHE A 5 2.75 -7.12 -2.52
CA PHE A 5 2.52 -5.69 -2.66
C PHE A 5 3.19 -5.22 -3.95
N ASP A 6 2.67 -4.13 -4.51
CA ASP A 6 3.21 -3.61 -5.77
C ASP A 6 4.58 -2.98 -5.58
N LEU A 7 4.77 -2.29 -4.46
CA LEU A 7 6.02 -1.59 -4.20
C LEU A 7 6.23 -1.51 -2.70
N CYS A 8 7.44 -1.84 -2.27
CA CYS A 8 7.84 -1.67 -0.88
C CYS A 8 9.11 -0.86 -0.85
N ILE A 9 9.09 0.24 -0.10
CA ILE A 9 10.25 1.11 0.05
C ILE A 9 10.89 0.80 1.39
N LEU A 10 12.07 0.20 1.36
CA LEU A 10 12.80 -0.20 2.56
C LEU A 10 13.96 0.75 2.79
N PRO A 11 13.94 1.52 3.88
CA PRO A 11 15.08 2.37 4.20
C PRO A 11 16.27 1.52 4.63
N LYS A 12 17.47 2.11 4.57
CA LYS A 12 18.69 1.41 4.96
C LYS A 12 18.75 1.10 6.45
N GLN A 13 18.12 1.96 7.25
CA GLN A 13 18.13 1.82 8.71
C GLN A 13 16.78 1.29 9.19
N ILE A 14 16.80 0.26 10.03
CA ILE A 14 15.55 -0.38 10.47
C ILE A 14 14.68 0.51 11.34
N PHE A 15 15.22 1.60 11.89
CA PHE A 15 14.42 2.54 12.70
C PHE A 15 13.71 3.60 11.84
N GLN A 16 14.01 3.67 10.55
CA GLN A 16 13.28 4.53 9.64
C GLN A 16 12.04 3.81 9.14
N THR A 17 11.04 4.57 8.69
CA THR A 17 9.75 4.01 8.30
C THR A 17 9.83 3.34 6.92
N ALA A 18 9.44 2.07 6.87
CA ALA A 18 9.24 1.37 5.61
C ALA A 18 7.84 1.67 5.08
N LEU A 19 7.68 1.70 3.77
CA LEU A 19 6.41 2.01 3.13
C LEU A 19 5.98 0.87 2.22
N ILE A 20 4.71 0.48 2.32
CA ILE A 20 4.11 -0.50 1.44
C ILE A 20 3.06 0.21 0.61
N LEU A 21 3.16 0.11 -0.70
CA LEU A 21 2.24 0.77 -1.63
C LEU A 21 1.53 -0.29 -2.46
N GLU A 22 0.20 -0.23 -2.46
CA GLU A 22 -0.61 -1.07 -3.33
C GLU A 22 -1.27 -0.15 -4.35
N CYS A 23 -0.87 -0.27 -5.61
CA CYS A 23 -1.25 0.65 -6.66
C CYS A 23 -2.30 0.02 -7.58
N LYS A 24 -3.34 0.77 -7.89
CA LYS A 24 -4.40 0.33 -8.79
C LYS A 24 -4.58 1.36 -9.91
N HIS A 25 -4.57 0.88 -11.14
CA HIS A 25 -4.87 1.75 -12.28
C HIS A 25 -6.37 1.68 -12.55
N SER A 26 -7.07 2.78 -12.31
CA SER A 26 -8.53 2.83 -12.44
C SER A 26 -8.94 3.02 -13.90
N LYS A 27 -10.12 2.51 -14.24
CA LYS A 27 -10.65 2.60 -15.61
C LYS A 27 -11.44 3.89 -15.84
N SER A 28 -11.77 4.60 -14.77
CA SER A 28 -12.52 5.85 -14.85
C SER A 28 -12.31 6.63 -13.56
N VAL A 29 -12.68 7.92 -13.59
CA VAL A 29 -12.58 8.77 -12.40
C VAL A 29 -13.44 8.23 -11.26
N LYS A 30 -14.64 7.74 -11.57
CA LYS A 30 -15.53 7.25 -10.52
C LYS A 30 -15.04 5.97 -9.85
N ASP A 31 -14.15 5.23 -10.49
CA ASP A 31 -13.60 4.01 -9.90
C ASP A 31 -12.42 4.29 -8.96
N LEU A 32 -11.90 5.51 -8.97
CA LEU A 32 -10.74 5.85 -8.16
C LEU A 32 -10.94 5.56 -6.68
N ILE A 33 -12.10 5.94 -6.13
CA ILE A 33 -12.37 5.76 -4.70
C ILE A 33 -12.44 4.28 -4.34
N LYS A 34 -13.15 3.51 -5.14
CA LYS A 34 -13.25 2.07 -4.93
C LYS A 34 -11.88 1.41 -5.00
N ASP A 35 -11.09 1.79 -5.98
CA ASP A 35 -9.83 1.10 -6.25
C ASP A 35 -8.77 1.37 -5.20
N PHE A 36 -8.62 2.60 -4.70
CA PHE A 36 -7.61 2.82 -3.66
C PHE A 36 -8.01 2.14 -2.35
N ARG A 37 -9.32 2.02 -2.09
CA ARG A 37 -9.78 1.30 -0.90
C ARG A 37 -9.50 -0.19 -1.02
N GLU A 38 -9.66 -0.76 -2.21
CA GLU A 38 -9.30 -2.16 -2.44
C GLU A 38 -7.80 -2.39 -2.24
N GLY A 39 -6.97 -1.46 -2.71
CA GLY A 39 -5.54 -1.55 -2.49
C GLY A 39 -5.18 -1.53 -1.01
N ALA A 40 -5.75 -0.62 -0.26
CA ALA A 40 -5.52 -0.54 1.18
C ALA A 40 -6.00 -1.82 1.87
N GLN A 41 -7.16 -2.34 1.47
CA GLN A 41 -7.69 -3.55 2.07
C GLN A 41 -6.82 -4.76 1.77
N GLN A 42 -6.21 -4.83 0.60
CA GLN A 42 -5.29 -5.92 0.28
C GLN A 42 -4.08 -5.93 1.22
N ILE A 43 -3.57 -4.76 1.58
CA ILE A 43 -2.44 -4.68 2.51
C ILE A 43 -2.85 -5.27 3.87
N ILE A 44 -4.07 -4.98 4.32
CA ILE A 44 -4.58 -5.51 5.58
C ILE A 44 -4.80 -7.03 5.47
N ASP A 45 -5.49 -7.45 4.41
CA ASP A 45 -5.91 -8.85 4.25
C ASP A 45 -4.72 -9.80 4.13
N TYR A 46 -3.67 -9.39 3.46
CA TYR A 46 -2.49 -10.23 3.27
C TYR A 46 -1.40 -9.96 4.29
N LYS A 47 -1.67 -9.09 5.26
CA LYS A 47 -0.77 -8.83 6.39
C LYS A 47 0.63 -8.38 5.96
N TYR A 48 0.70 -7.57 4.94
CA TYR A 48 1.99 -7.11 4.43
C TYR A 48 2.82 -6.35 5.47
N GLU A 49 2.15 -5.57 6.33
CA GLU A 49 2.87 -4.83 7.37
C GLU A 49 3.55 -5.76 8.36
N GLU A 50 2.89 -6.86 8.75
CA GLU A 50 3.49 -7.84 9.63
C GLU A 50 4.72 -8.48 9.01
N GLU A 51 4.66 -8.74 7.71
CA GLU A 51 5.77 -9.33 6.98
C GLU A 51 7.02 -8.45 7.06
N ILE A 52 6.86 -7.15 6.89
CA ILE A 52 7.98 -6.22 6.94
C ILE A 52 8.50 -6.03 8.36
N ILE A 53 7.61 -6.02 9.34
CA ILE A 53 8.01 -5.96 10.75
C ILE A 53 8.82 -7.20 11.11
N ASN A 54 8.44 -8.36 10.61
CA ASN A 54 9.17 -9.60 10.85
C ASN A 54 10.56 -9.58 10.23
N GLU A 55 10.78 -8.73 9.21
CA GLU A 55 12.10 -8.54 8.63
C GLU A 55 12.99 -7.63 9.48
N GLY A 56 12.45 -7.04 10.55
CA GLY A 56 13.22 -6.25 11.50
C GLY A 56 12.93 -4.77 11.52
N TYR A 57 12.05 -4.28 10.65
CA TYR A 57 11.73 -2.85 10.62
C TYR A 57 10.79 -2.50 11.78
N LEU A 58 11.10 -1.38 12.45
CA LEU A 58 10.35 -0.97 13.63
C LEU A 58 9.07 -0.21 13.28
N HIS A 59 9.06 0.44 12.12
CA HIS A 59 7.91 1.26 11.70
C HIS A 59 7.57 0.95 10.26
N VAL A 60 6.29 0.67 10.02
CA VAL A 60 5.80 0.36 8.67
C VAL A 60 4.49 1.11 8.45
N LYS A 61 4.31 1.69 7.27
CA LYS A 61 3.07 2.32 6.87
C LYS A 61 2.64 1.79 5.51
N GLY A 62 1.35 1.54 5.36
CA GLY A 62 0.79 1.07 4.11
C GLY A 62 -0.15 2.08 3.50
N TYR A 63 -0.17 2.14 2.17
CA TYR A 63 -1.02 3.05 1.42
C TYR A 63 -1.66 2.34 0.25
N GLY A 64 -2.97 2.53 0.09
CA GLY A 64 -3.66 2.17 -1.14
C GLY A 64 -3.69 3.38 -2.04
N ILE A 65 -3.32 3.20 -3.29
CA ILE A 65 -3.21 4.28 -4.25
C ILE A 65 -3.96 3.88 -5.51
N SER A 66 -4.80 4.76 -6.01
CA SER A 66 -5.41 4.56 -7.32
C SER A 66 -5.15 5.77 -8.19
N PHE A 67 -5.04 5.52 -9.49
CA PHE A 67 -4.81 6.62 -10.41
C PHE A 67 -5.50 6.37 -11.75
N TYR A 68 -5.90 7.47 -12.36
CA TYR A 68 -6.52 7.49 -13.68
C TYR A 68 -6.11 8.78 -14.37
N MET A 69 -5.41 8.65 -15.48
CA MET A 69 -4.82 9.78 -16.20
C MET A 69 -3.96 10.62 -15.24
N LYS A 70 -4.31 11.87 -14.99
CA LYS A 70 -3.55 12.74 -14.10
C LYS A 70 -4.10 12.80 -12.67
N TYR A 71 -5.16 12.03 -12.39
CA TYR A 71 -5.78 12.01 -11.06
C TYR A 71 -5.22 10.87 -10.23
N CYS A 72 -5.03 11.12 -8.95
CA CYS A 72 -4.51 10.13 -8.03
C CYS A 72 -5.18 10.30 -6.67
N TYR A 73 -5.62 9.19 -6.08
CA TYR A 73 -6.11 9.16 -4.71
C TYR A 73 -5.23 8.24 -3.89
N ILE A 74 -4.99 8.64 -2.64
CA ILE A 74 -4.17 7.87 -1.71
C ILE A 74 -4.90 7.78 -0.39
N VAL A 75 -4.91 6.58 0.20
CA VAL A 75 -5.42 6.40 1.54
C VAL A 75 -4.42 5.59 2.35
N LYS A 76 -4.19 6.01 3.60
CA LYS A 76 -3.33 5.29 4.51
C LYS A 76 -4.09 4.12 5.11
N VAL A 77 -3.43 2.97 5.20
CA VAL A 77 -4.02 1.79 5.82
C VAL A 77 -4.21 2.06 7.32
N GLN A 78 -5.41 1.77 7.79
CA GLN A 78 -5.75 1.86 9.21
C GLN A 78 -5.89 0.45 9.75
N ALA A 79 -4.98 0.08 10.60
CA ALA A 79 -5.00 -1.25 11.20
C ALA A 79 -5.77 -1.25 12.51
#